data_20eacde680358638e0800218f97025e0
#
_entry.id   20eacde680358638e0800218f97025e0
#
_cell.length_a   1.000
_cell.length_b   1.000
_cell.length_c   1.000
_cell.angle_alpha   90.00
_cell.angle_beta   90.00
_cell.angle_gamma   90.00
#
_symmetry.space_group_name_H-M   'P 1'
#
loop_
_entity.id
_entity.type
_entity.pdbx_description
1 polymer ?
#
loop_
_entity_poly.entity_id
_entity_poly.type
_entity_poly.pdbx_seq_one_letter_code
_entity_poly.pdbx_strand_id
1 'polypeptide(L)'
;MENKNINPHLIRTDAKRSVKMKTKSKKSMNASFKNMAVALIIMSAPIAVQAKQWSLQDCISYALANNIQLQKTQLTKASAQEDYLQSKSALLPSLSASTNQSVNYTPWVSNGISGEGFSKASIDKVYYNGSYSVMGNYTIWNGNKNRNQVKLNKLAKEAAQLDSTAQALNLQEQIAQLYVQILYSTEAINVNKESYLSSVQNEERGKEMVKIGKMSQADLAQLTAQRAQDEFNIVQAESNVKNYKRQLKELLQITSEEAFDIAIPSTTDQMALASIPGMNSVYTAALQNRPEFLSYQNKLDQNDLNIKIAKAGKLPTISANAGATTSTTSMNKNG
;
A
#
# COMPACT_ATOMS: atom_id res chain seq x y z
N MET A 1 42.65 15.52 30.47
CA MET A 1 43.93 14.97 30.05
C MET A 1 43.69 13.47 29.98
N GLU A 2 43.67 12.74 28.90
CA GLU A 2 44.23 12.86 27.58
C GLU A 2 43.37 12.01 26.60
N ASN A 3 43.14 12.61 25.47
CA ASN A 3 42.37 12.07 24.35
C ASN A 3 43.24 11.02 23.64
N LYS A 4 42.75 9.83 23.33
CA LYS A 4 43.33 8.96 22.30
C LYS A 4 42.29 8.48 21.32
N ASN A 5 42.31 9.13 20.17
CA ASN A 5 41.79 8.74 18.88
C ASN A 5 42.02 7.25 18.58
N ILE A 6 40.99 6.53 18.21
CA ILE A 6 41.08 5.26 17.51
C ILE A 6 40.53 5.45 16.09
N ASN A 7 41.45 5.31 15.14
CA ASN A 7 41.34 5.43 13.70
C ASN A 7 40.53 4.27 13.11
N PRO A 8 39.53 4.48 12.24
CA PRO A 8 38.81 3.42 11.54
C PRO A 8 39.42 3.17 10.17
N HIS A 9 40.51 2.49 10.09
CA HIS A 9 41.01 1.90 8.84
C HIS A 9 41.52 0.50 9.14
N LEU A 10 40.76 -0.48 8.64
CA LEU A 10 41.20 -1.80 8.20
C LEU A 10 39.99 -2.77 8.15
N ILE A 11 39.38 -2.86 7.01
CA ILE A 11 38.94 -4.12 6.38
C ILE A 11 38.56 -3.75 4.94
N ARG A 12 39.53 -3.91 4.07
CA ARG A 12 39.32 -3.92 2.64
C ARG A 12 40.20 -5.03 2.06
N THR A 13 39.63 -6.20 1.89
CA THR A 13 40.24 -7.28 1.14
C THR A 13 39.36 -7.62 -0.06
N ASP A 14 39.85 -7.22 -1.19
CA ASP A 14 40.10 -7.96 -2.41
C ASP A 14 39.00 -8.87 -2.99
N ALA A 15 38.42 -8.38 -4.08
CA ALA A 15 38.04 -9.22 -5.21
C ALA A 15 38.23 -8.44 -6.52
N LYS A 16 39.46 -8.34 -6.96
CA LYS A 16 39.82 -8.00 -8.35
C LYS A 16 39.54 -9.24 -9.21
N ARG A 17 38.46 -9.23 -9.97
CA ARG A 17 38.29 -10.14 -11.11
C ARG A 17 38.50 -9.35 -12.39
N SER A 18 39.69 -9.54 -12.97
CA SER A 18 40.13 -8.99 -14.25
C SER A 18 39.27 -9.50 -15.40
N VAL A 19 38.59 -8.58 -16.12
CA VAL A 19 38.09 -8.85 -17.48
C VAL A 19 39.03 -8.21 -18.47
N LYS A 20 39.75 -9.05 -19.20
CA LYS A 20 40.58 -8.68 -20.36
C LYS A 20 39.70 -8.19 -21.48
N MET A 21 39.69 -6.90 -21.79
CA MET A 21 39.22 -6.39 -23.07
C MET A 21 40.37 -6.32 -24.06
N LYS A 22 40.24 -7.07 -25.14
CA LYS A 22 41.13 -7.02 -26.30
C LYS A 22 40.95 -5.71 -27.05
N THR A 23 42.06 -4.96 -27.15
CA THR A 23 42.21 -3.83 -28.07
C THR A 23 42.28 -4.31 -29.51
N LYS A 24 41.41 -3.85 -30.38
CA LYS A 24 41.60 -3.88 -31.84
C LYS A 24 41.50 -2.47 -32.42
N SER A 25 42.63 -2.01 -32.83
CA SER A 25 42.98 -1.24 -34.04
C SER A 25 42.22 0.03 -34.38
N LYS A 26 42.93 1.15 -34.17
CA LYS A 26 42.77 2.42 -34.90
C LYS A 26 42.84 2.21 -36.41
N LYS A 27 41.81 2.64 -37.14
CA LYS A 27 41.96 3.19 -38.51
C LYS A 27 40.78 4.09 -38.86
N SER A 28 41.13 5.26 -39.42
CA SER A 28 40.27 6.17 -40.19
C SER A 28 39.31 7.08 -39.41
N MET A 29 39.88 8.17 -38.98
CA MET A 29 39.18 9.38 -38.62
C MET A 29 39.62 10.46 -39.65
N ASN A 30 38.75 10.81 -40.59
CA ASN A 30 38.72 12.09 -41.34
C ASN A 30 37.80 11.93 -42.54
N ALA A 31 36.50 12.14 -42.35
CA ALA A 31 35.51 12.61 -43.33
C ALA A 31 34.11 12.47 -42.78
N SER A 32 33.66 13.28 -41.82
CA SER A 32 32.24 13.47 -41.55
C SER A 32 31.93 14.63 -40.60
N PHE A 33 32.81 15.61 -40.45
CA PHE A 33 32.52 16.75 -39.56
C PHE A 33 31.72 17.88 -40.23
N LYS A 34 31.42 17.82 -41.55
CA LYS A 34 30.67 18.83 -42.26
C LYS A 34 29.16 18.53 -42.39
N ASN A 35 28.71 17.29 -42.17
CA ASN A 35 27.27 16.94 -42.29
C ASN A 35 26.55 16.83 -40.92
N MET A 36 27.27 17.02 -39.81
CA MET A 36 26.69 16.93 -38.47
C MET A 36 26.13 18.27 -37.96
N ALA A 37 26.47 19.36 -38.60
CA ALA A 37 25.95 20.69 -38.23
C ALA A 37 24.55 21.02 -38.85
N VAL A 38 24.10 20.28 -39.85
CA VAL A 38 22.79 20.51 -40.51
C VAL A 38 21.68 19.62 -39.88
N ALA A 39 22.04 18.51 -39.23
CA ALA A 39 21.08 17.61 -38.59
C ALA A 39 20.61 18.09 -37.21
N LEU A 40 21.22 19.10 -36.60
CA LEU A 40 20.90 19.58 -35.23
C LEU A 40 19.87 20.73 -35.20
N ILE A 41 19.40 21.23 -36.38
CA ILE A 41 18.44 22.34 -36.45
C ILE A 41 16.99 21.86 -36.70
N ILE A 42 16.75 20.60 -36.96
CA ILE A 42 15.39 20.06 -37.27
C ILE A 42 14.67 19.44 -36.06
N MET A 43 15.24 19.46 -34.87
CA MET A 43 14.58 18.91 -33.68
C MET A 43 14.09 19.93 -32.64
N SER A 44 13.87 21.19 -33.04
CA SER A 44 13.11 22.14 -32.23
C SER A 44 11.68 22.31 -32.78
N ALA A 45 11.02 21.23 -33.16
CA ALA A 45 9.57 21.28 -33.20
C ALA A 45 9.11 21.45 -31.73
N PRO A 46 8.30 22.47 -31.40
CA PRO A 46 7.66 22.52 -30.11
C PRO A 46 6.82 21.23 -30.04
N ILE A 47 7.24 20.28 -29.24
CA ILE A 47 6.35 19.20 -28.80
C ILE A 47 5.29 19.98 -28.04
N ALA A 48 4.17 20.27 -28.69
CA ALA A 48 2.96 20.67 -28.02
C ALA A 48 2.67 19.51 -27.04
N VAL A 49 3.03 19.68 -25.79
CA VAL A 49 2.63 18.80 -24.69
C VAL A 49 1.11 18.97 -24.62
N GLN A 50 0.40 18.24 -25.46
CA GLN A 50 -1.03 18.10 -25.31
C GLN A 50 -1.23 17.45 -23.95
N ALA A 51 -1.85 18.19 -23.03
CA ALA A 51 -2.24 17.64 -21.75
C ALA A 51 -2.98 16.33 -22.01
N LYS A 52 -2.47 15.23 -21.48
CA LYS A 52 -3.09 13.91 -21.63
C LYS A 52 -4.50 14.00 -21.08
N GLN A 53 -5.49 13.86 -21.94
CA GLN A 53 -6.87 13.75 -21.49
C GLN A 53 -7.11 12.36 -20.94
N TRP A 54 -7.50 12.29 -19.67
CA TRP A 54 -7.73 11.04 -18.96
C TRP A 54 -9.19 10.60 -19.14
N SER A 55 -9.39 9.42 -19.73
CA SER A 55 -10.69 8.78 -19.70
C SER A 55 -10.98 8.19 -18.31
N LEU A 56 -12.25 7.90 -18.01
CA LEU A 56 -12.63 7.23 -16.75
C LEU A 56 -11.87 5.89 -16.59
N GLN A 57 -11.75 5.13 -17.67
CA GLN A 57 -11.06 3.84 -17.65
C GLN A 57 -9.55 3.98 -17.42
N ASP A 58 -8.92 5.04 -17.97
CA ASP A 58 -7.51 5.33 -17.71
C ASP A 58 -7.29 5.72 -16.25
N CYS A 59 -8.18 6.54 -15.67
CA CYS A 59 -8.14 6.90 -14.25
C CYS A 59 -8.24 5.67 -13.36
N ILE A 60 -9.21 4.78 -13.63
CA ILE A 60 -9.42 3.56 -12.85
C ILE A 60 -8.19 2.65 -12.95
N SER A 61 -7.72 2.36 -14.16
CA SER A 61 -6.59 1.44 -14.37
C SER A 61 -5.30 1.98 -13.74
N TYR A 62 -5.06 3.28 -13.84
CA TYR A 62 -3.91 3.93 -13.21
C TYR A 62 -3.98 3.87 -11.68
N ALA A 63 -5.15 4.18 -11.11
CA ALA A 63 -5.35 4.14 -9.66
C ALA A 63 -5.18 2.72 -9.10
N LEU A 64 -5.73 1.70 -9.76
CA LEU A 64 -5.58 0.30 -9.35
C LEU A 64 -4.11 -0.16 -9.34
N ALA A 65 -3.28 0.41 -10.21
CA ALA A 65 -1.86 0.10 -10.27
C ALA A 65 -1.01 0.88 -9.24
N ASN A 66 -1.38 2.13 -8.95
CA ASN A 66 -0.49 3.06 -8.22
C ASN A 66 -1.01 3.48 -6.85
N ASN A 67 -2.28 3.25 -6.50
CA ASN A 67 -2.84 3.72 -5.24
C ASN A 67 -2.21 3.01 -4.04
N ILE A 68 -1.60 3.80 -3.14
CA ILE A 68 -0.87 3.31 -1.96
C ILE A 68 -1.78 2.55 -1.00
N GLN A 69 -3.03 2.98 -0.84
CA GLN A 69 -3.97 2.30 0.05
C GLN A 69 -4.34 0.90 -0.47
N LEU A 70 -4.49 0.77 -1.79
CA LEU A 70 -4.71 -0.54 -2.40
C LEU A 70 -3.46 -1.43 -2.29
N GLN A 71 -2.26 -0.89 -2.50
CA GLN A 71 -1.01 -1.63 -2.31
C GLN A 71 -0.86 -2.12 -0.86
N LYS A 72 -1.25 -1.30 0.13
CA LYS A 72 -1.28 -1.70 1.54
C LYS A 72 -2.19 -2.91 1.76
N THR A 73 -3.40 -2.94 1.18
CA THR A 73 -4.30 -4.09 1.32
C THR A 73 -3.75 -5.34 0.62
N GLN A 74 -3.04 -5.19 -0.50
CA GLN A 74 -2.35 -6.29 -1.18
C GLN A 74 -1.23 -6.89 -0.31
N LEU A 75 -0.46 -6.04 0.39
CA LEU A 75 0.54 -6.51 1.36
C LEU A 75 -0.10 -7.22 2.56
N THR A 76 -1.23 -6.71 3.06
CA THR A 76 -2.02 -7.39 4.12
C THR A 76 -2.50 -8.77 3.67
N LYS A 77 -2.96 -8.89 2.41
CA LYS A 77 -3.32 -10.19 1.81
C LYS A 77 -2.11 -11.12 1.71
N ALA A 78 -0.94 -10.61 1.30
CA ALA A 78 0.30 -11.40 1.25
C ALA A 78 0.69 -11.88 2.66
N SER A 79 0.64 -11.01 3.67
CA SER A 79 0.87 -11.38 5.08
C SER A 79 -0.08 -12.48 5.55
N ALA A 80 -1.38 -12.36 5.30
CA ALA A 80 -2.36 -13.38 5.66
C ALA A 80 -2.12 -14.72 4.95
N GLN A 81 -1.56 -14.70 3.74
CA GLN A 81 -1.13 -15.91 3.04
C GLN A 81 0.04 -16.59 3.79
N GLU A 82 1.04 -15.82 4.23
CA GLU A 82 2.17 -16.36 4.99
C GLU A 82 1.75 -16.85 6.38
N ASP A 83 0.83 -16.14 7.06
CA ASP A 83 0.25 -16.58 8.34
C ASP A 83 -0.49 -17.91 8.19
N TYR A 84 -1.19 -18.12 7.06
CA TYR A 84 -1.80 -19.42 6.76
C TYR A 84 -0.74 -20.51 6.56
N LEU A 85 0.35 -20.24 5.83
CA LEU A 85 1.44 -21.18 5.63
C LEU A 85 2.16 -21.48 6.96
N GLN A 86 2.42 -20.46 7.77
CA GLN A 86 2.99 -20.60 9.10
C GLN A 86 2.09 -21.45 10.00
N SER A 87 0.78 -21.28 9.96
CA SER A 87 -0.14 -22.07 10.76
C SER A 87 -0.10 -23.57 10.44
N LYS A 88 0.19 -23.91 9.17
CA LYS A 88 0.41 -25.32 8.78
C LYS A 88 1.67 -25.92 9.41
N SER A 89 2.72 -25.12 9.59
CA SER A 89 3.95 -25.59 10.23
C SER A 89 3.74 -25.99 11.69
N ALA A 90 2.73 -25.43 12.37
CA ALA A 90 2.34 -25.85 13.72
C ALA A 90 1.78 -27.28 13.80
N LEU A 91 1.51 -27.92 12.66
CA LEU A 91 1.15 -29.34 12.56
C LEU A 91 2.37 -30.26 12.41
N LEU A 92 3.56 -29.70 12.23
CA LEU A 92 4.82 -30.41 12.06
C LEU A 92 5.64 -30.38 13.35
N PRO A 93 6.59 -31.29 13.54
CA PRO A 93 7.54 -31.21 14.66
C PRO A 93 8.39 -29.94 14.53
N SER A 94 8.61 -29.26 15.65
CA SER A 94 9.57 -28.16 15.75
C SER A 94 10.91 -28.68 16.26
N LEU A 95 12.01 -28.22 15.67
CA LEU A 95 13.37 -28.50 16.12
C LEU A 95 14.01 -27.18 16.54
N SER A 96 14.58 -27.17 17.75
CA SER A 96 15.33 -26.02 18.26
C SER A 96 16.71 -26.47 18.73
N ALA A 97 17.71 -25.65 18.44
CA ALA A 97 19.05 -25.83 18.98
C ALA A 97 19.40 -24.57 19.79
N SER A 98 19.95 -24.78 20.99
CA SER A 98 20.40 -23.69 21.85
C SER A 98 21.79 -23.97 22.43
N THR A 99 22.55 -22.88 22.58
CA THR A 99 23.81 -22.92 23.30
C THR A 99 23.80 -21.82 24.35
N ASN A 100 24.26 -22.14 25.54
CA ASN A 100 24.46 -21.15 26.58
C ASN A 100 25.92 -21.24 27.04
N GLN A 101 26.60 -20.11 27.05
CA GLN A 101 28.00 -20.01 27.49
C GLN A 101 28.06 -19.04 28.67
N SER A 102 28.68 -19.43 29.76
CA SER A 102 28.86 -18.59 30.92
C SER A 102 30.28 -18.64 31.43
N VAL A 103 30.76 -17.50 31.91
CA VAL A 103 32.02 -17.33 32.61
C VAL A 103 31.67 -16.99 34.06
N ASN A 104 32.17 -17.80 34.98
CA ASN A 104 31.90 -17.61 36.40
C ASN A 104 33.21 -17.26 37.12
N TYR A 105 33.11 -16.30 38.03
CA TYR A 105 34.20 -15.89 38.89
C TYR A 105 33.81 -16.06 40.35
N THR A 106 34.50 -16.95 41.06
CA THR A 106 34.26 -17.27 42.47
C THR A 106 35.54 -17.11 43.27
N PRO A 107 35.90 -15.89 43.71
CA PRO A 107 37.20 -15.60 44.32
C PRO A 107 37.43 -16.28 45.70
N TRP A 108 36.38 -16.69 46.38
CA TRP A 108 36.43 -17.27 47.75
C TRP A 108 36.37 -18.81 47.76
N VAL A 109 36.19 -19.47 46.67
CA VAL A 109 36.17 -20.96 46.61
C VAL A 109 37.48 -21.44 45.99
N SER A 110 38.35 -21.99 46.78
CA SER A 110 39.60 -22.57 46.32
C SER A 110 39.62 -24.10 46.31
N ASN A 111 38.70 -24.73 47.00
CA ASN A 111 38.62 -26.21 47.10
C ASN A 111 37.15 -26.68 47.06
N GLY A 112 36.88 -27.74 46.32
CA GLY A 112 35.58 -28.42 46.26
C GLY A 112 35.73 -29.89 46.67
N ILE A 113 34.61 -30.55 46.92
CA ILE A 113 34.56 -32.01 47.19
C ILE A 113 34.08 -32.68 45.88
N SER A 114 34.84 -33.58 45.30
CA SER A 114 34.38 -34.38 44.17
C SER A 114 33.61 -35.60 44.67
N GLY A 115 32.55 -35.99 43.97
CA GLY A 115 31.48 -36.88 44.45
C GLY A 115 31.79 -38.34 44.66
N GLU A 116 33.04 -38.82 44.51
CA GLU A 116 33.42 -40.17 44.88
C GLU A 116 34.68 -40.13 45.75
N GLY A 117 34.47 -40.18 47.09
CA GLY A 117 35.54 -40.34 48.11
C GLY A 117 36.39 -39.07 48.31
N PHE A 118 36.02 -38.22 49.21
CA PHE A 118 36.74 -37.17 49.94
C PHE A 118 38.08 -36.62 49.37
N SER A 119 38.30 -36.59 48.06
CA SER A 119 39.47 -35.94 47.45
C SER A 119 39.19 -34.46 47.25
N LYS A 120 40.11 -33.60 47.70
CA LYS A 120 40.04 -32.16 47.48
C LYS A 120 40.27 -31.86 46.02
N ALA A 121 39.28 -31.41 45.30
CA ALA A 121 39.43 -30.89 43.94
C ALA A 121 39.80 -29.42 44.00
N SER A 122 40.81 -28.99 43.29
CA SER A 122 41.16 -27.59 43.08
C SER A 122 40.18 -26.99 42.06
N ILE A 123 39.43 -25.95 42.46
CA ILE A 123 38.52 -25.25 41.56
C ILE A 123 39.19 -23.96 41.10
N ASP A 124 39.23 -23.75 39.83
CA ASP A 124 39.71 -22.48 39.27
C ASP A 124 38.80 -21.31 39.64
N LYS A 125 39.35 -20.17 40.11
CA LYS A 125 38.57 -18.97 40.45
C LYS A 125 37.74 -18.44 39.29
N VAL A 126 38.20 -18.63 38.04
CA VAL A 126 37.49 -18.35 36.83
C VAL A 126 37.28 -19.69 36.11
N TYR A 127 36.04 -20.00 35.84
CA TYR A 127 35.71 -21.22 35.08
C TYR A 127 34.62 -20.94 34.04
N TYR A 128 34.65 -21.68 32.97
CA TYR A 128 33.75 -21.60 31.85
C TYR A 128 32.77 -22.76 31.91
N ASN A 129 31.46 -22.44 31.70
CA ASN A 129 30.44 -23.46 31.51
C ASN A 129 29.81 -23.27 30.14
N GLY A 130 29.70 -24.33 29.38
CA GLY A 130 29.00 -24.40 28.12
C GLY A 130 27.89 -25.44 28.20
N SER A 131 26.71 -25.14 27.70
CA SER A 131 25.67 -26.12 27.47
C SER A 131 25.18 -26.04 26.02
N TYR A 132 24.97 -27.18 25.42
CA TYR A 132 24.50 -27.32 24.04
C TYR A 132 23.30 -28.28 24.08
N SER A 133 22.20 -27.83 23.52
CA SER A 133 21.00 -28.66 23.47
C SER A 133 20.33 -28.62 22.12
N VAL A 134 19.82 -29.76 21.69
CA VAL A 134 18.95 -29.89 20.51
C VAL A 134 17.68 -30.57 21.01
N MET A 135 16.53 -29.90 20.80
CA MET A 135 15.22 -30.34 21.28
C MET A 135 14.23 -30.38 20.12
N GLY A 136 13.56 -31.51 19.96
CA GLY A 136 12.43 -31.71 19.06
C GLY A 136 11.14 -31.79 19.86
N ASN A 137 10.13 -31.00 19.43
CA ASN A 137 8.80 -31.02 20.06
C ASN A 137 7.73 -31.26 19.01
N TYR A 138 6.78 -32.14 19.30
CA TYR A 138 5.65 -32.44 18.41
C TYR A 138 4.35 -32.56 19.21
N THR A 139 3.36 -31.74 18.83
CA THR A 139 2.02 -31.82 19.39
C THR A 139 1.21 -32.85 18.61
N ILE A 140 0.99 -34.04 19.22
CA ILE A 140 0.24 -35.13 18.60
C ILE A 140 -1.25 -34.79 18.57
N TRP A 141 -1.78 -34.26 19.68
CA TRP A 141 -3.18 -33.91 19.80
C TRP A 141 -3.40 -32.82 20.86
N ASN A 142 -4.24 -31.84 20.55
CA ASN A 142 -4.60 -30.76 21.47
C ASN A 142 -6.08 -30.33 21.28
N GLY A 143 -6.98 -31.29 21.25
CA GLY A 143 -8.40 -31.03 21.03
C GLY A 143 -8.71 -30.44 19.66
N ASN A 144 -7.90 -30.72 18.64
CA ASN A 144 -7.96 -30.13 17.29
C ASN A 144 -7.70 -28.61 17.23
N LYS A 145 -7.14 -28.02 18.30
CA LYS A 145 -6.83 -26.57 18.33
C LYS A 145 -5.99 -26.15 17.12
N ASN A 146 -4.85 -26.81 16.88
CA ASN A 146 -3.95 -26.48 15.76
C ASN A 146 -4.64 -26.65 14.41
N ARG A 147 -5.43 -27.71 14.21
CA ARG A 147 -6.18 -27.93 12.96
C ARG A 147 -7.24 -26.85 12.73
N ASN A 148 -7.94 -26.43 13.79
CA ASN A 148 -8.92 -25.35 13.69
C ASN A 148 -8.23 -23.99 13.47
N GLN A 149 -7.02 -23.80 14.04
CA GLN A 149 -6.22 -22.59 13.77
C GLN A 149 -5.80 -22.49 12.29
N VAL A 150 -5.41 -23.61 11.67
CA VAL A 150 -5.13 -23.64 10.22
C VAL A 150 -6.36 -23.27 9.39
N LYS A 151 -7.55 -23.78 9.78
CA LYS A 151 -8.80 -23.42 9.11
C LYS A 151 -9.14 -21.94 9.30
N LEU A 152 -8.94 -21.42 10.52
CA LEU A 152 -9.16 -20.02 10.84
C LEU A 152 -8.25 -19.11 10.00
N ASN A 153 -6.95 -19.43 9.91
CA ASN A 153 -6.02 -18.65 9.10
C ASN A 153 -6.30 -18.78 7.59
N LYS A 154 -6.86 -19.92 7.14
CA LYS A 154 -7.36 -20.03 5.78
C LYS A 154 -8.50 -19.05 5.51
N LEU A 155 -9.50 -18.98 6.40
CA LEU A 155 -10.59 -18.00 6.29
C LEU A 155 -10.08 -16.56 6.42
N ALA A 156 -9.10 -16.29 7.28
CA ALA A 156 -8.47 -14.97 7.40
C ALA A 156 -7.78 -14.54 6.09
N LYS A 157 -7.09 -15.45 5.39
CA LYS A 157 -6.56 -15.21 4.06
C LYS A 157 -7.66 -14.89 3.04
N GLU A 158 -8.78 -15.64 3.05
CA GLU A 158 -9.92 -15.40 2.18
C GLU A 158 -10.58 -14.04 2.49
N ALA A 159 -10.71 -13.67 3.77
CA ALA A 159 -11.18 -12.36 4.19
C ALA A 159 -10.28 -11.23 3.68
N ALA A 160 -8.95 -11.36 3.82
CA ALA A 160 -8.01 -10.36 3.30
C ALA A 160 -8.09 -10.20 1.76
N GLN A 161 -8.40 -11.29 1.04
CA GLN A 161 -8.66 -11.21 -0.40
C GLN A 161 -9.94 -10.44 -0.71
N LEU A 162 -11.03 -10.70 0.03
CA LEU A 162 -12.30 -9.99 -0.11
C LEU A 162 -12.17 -8.51 0.22
N ASP A 163 -11.46 -8.19 1.31
CA ASP A 163 -11.18 -6.81 1.74
C ASP A 163 -10.37 -6.04 0.68
N SER A 164 -9.38 -6.70 0.05
CA SER A 164 -8.62 -6.09 -1.06
C SER A 164 -9.52 -5.83 -2.28
N THR A 165 -10.44 -6.74 -2.58
CA THR A 165 -11.41 -6.57 -3.68
C THR A 165 -12.41 -5.45 -3.37
N ALA A 166 -12.92 -5.40 -2.13
CA ALA A 166 -13.82 -4.33 -1.67
C ALA A 166 -13.14 -2.96 -1.78
N GLN A 167 -11.89 -2.86 -1.35
CA GLN A 167 -11.12 -1.61 -1.45
C GLN A 167 -10.90 -1.18 -2.91
N ALA A 168 -10.66 -2.12 -3.82
CA ALA A 168 -10.54 -1.82 -5.25
C ALA A 168 -11.86 -1.30 -5.83
N LEU A 169 -13.00 -1.89 -5.47
CA LEU A 169 -14.33 -1.42 -5.90
C LEU A 169 -14.65 -0.04 -5.33
N ASN A 170 -14.39 0.20 -4.05
CA ASN A 170 -14.58 1.51 -3.42
C ASN A 170 -13.73 2.59 -4.10
N LEU A 171 -12.49 2.27 -4.46
CA LEU A 171 -11.63 3.20 -5.19
C LEU A 171 -12.20 3.53 -6.57
N GLN A 172 -12.70 2.52 -7.31
CA GLN A 172 -13.34 2.72 -8.60
C GLN A 172 -14.60 3.59 -8.48
N GLU A 173 -15.42 3.37 -7.46
CA GLU A 173 -16.62 4.16 -7.20
C GLU A 173 -16.27 5.63 -6.90
N GLN A 174 -15.30 5.88 -6.04
CA GLN A 174 -14.84 7.25 -5.72
C GLN A 174 -14.30 7.99 -6.97
N ILE A 175 -13.53 7.28 -7.80
CA ILE A 175 -13.03 7.84 -9.07
C ILE A 175 -14.20 8.18 -9.99
N ALA A 176 -15.15 7.27 -10.15
CA ALA A 176 -16.32 7.48 -11.01
C ALA A 176 -17.16 8.67 -10.53
N GLN A 177 -17.41 8.78 -9.22
CA GLN A 177 -18.14 9.91 -8.62
C GLN A 177 -17.43 11.25 -8.89
N LEU A 178 -16.12 11.34 -8.62
CA LEU A 178 -15.36 12.56 -8.88
C LEU A 178 -15.32 12.91 -10.38
N TYR A 179 -15.17 11.89 -11.23
CA TYR A 179 -15.17 12.07 -12.67
C TYR A 179 -16.49 12.68 -13.17
N VAL A 180 -17.63 12.13 -12.74
CA VAL A 180 -18.97 12.66 -13.06
C VAL A 180 -19.15 14.05 -12.49
N GLN A 181 -18.68 14.35 -11.26
CA GLN A 181 -18.76 15.68 -10.66
C GLN A 181 -17.97 16.73 -11.47
N ILE A 182 -16.79 16.35 -12.01
CA ILE A 182 -16.02 17.25 -12.88
C ILE A 182 -16.79 17.51 -14.17
N LEU A 183 -17.34 16.48 -14.82
CA LEU A 183 -18.15 16.63 -16.03
C LEU A 183 -19.35 17.55 -15.79
N TYR A 184 -20.12 17.29 -14.74
CA TYR A 184 -21.28 18.10 -14.37
C TYR A 184 -20.90 19.56 -14.09
N SER A 185 -19.84 19.79 -13.31
CA SER A 185 -19.39 21.15 -12.99
C SER A 185 -18.81 21.87 -14.18
N THR A 186 -18.21 21.16 -15.13
CA THR A 186 -17.73 21.75 -16.39
C THR A 186 -18.89 22.21 -17.26
N GLU A 187 -19.95 21.42 -17.36
CA GLU A 187 -21.17 21.83 -18.07
C GLU A 187 -21.90 22.98 -17.38
N ALA A 188 -21.92 22.97 -16.04
CA ALA A 188 -22.48 24.08 -15.26
C ALA A 188 -21.77 25.42 -15.54
N ILE A 189 -20.46 25.44 -15.86
CA ILE A 189 -19.76 26.66 -16.30
C ILE A 189 -20.36 27.18 -17.61
N ASN A 190 -20.63 26.32 -18.59
CA ASN A 190 -21.22 26.72 -19.87
C ASN A 190 -22.60 27.31 -19.67
N VAL A 191 -23.47 26.66 -18.91
CA VAL A 191 -24.82 27.15 -18.60
C VAL A 191 -24.76 28.49 -17.85
N ASN A 192 -23.89 28.64 -16.86
CA ASN A 192 -23.73 29.90 -16.14
C ASN A 192 -23.19 31.03 -17.04
N LYS A 193 -22.31 30.75 -18.01
CA LYS A 193 -21.83 31.72 -19.00
C LYS A 193 -22.97 32.19 -19.90
N GLU A 194 -23.83 31.29 -20.35
CA GLU A 194 -25.01 31.69 -21.14
C GLU A 194 -25.97 32.55 -20.32
N SER A 195 -26.22 32.19 -19.05
CA SER A 195 -27.04 33.04 -18.16
C SER A 195 -26.42 34.40 -17.92
N TYR A 196 -25.09 34.46 -17.71
CA TYR A 196 -24.37 35.73 -17.58
C TYR A 196 -24.49 36.59 -18.82
N LEU A 197 -24.30 36.04 -20.02
CA LEU A 197 -24.46 36.79 -21.28
C LEU A 197 -25.87 37.36 -21.44
N SER A 198 -26.89 36.58 -21.03
CA SER A 198 -28.29 37.04 -21.03
C SER A 198 -28.50 38.20 -20.04
N SER A 199 -27.96 38.11 -18.82
CA SER A 199 -28.07 39.17 -17.81
C SER A 199 -27.30 40.43 -18.18
N VAL A 200 -26.15 40.32 -18.84
CA VAL A 200 -25.41 41.48 -19.45
C VAL A 200 -26.30 42.20 -20.44
N GLN A 201 -26.92 41.48 -21.40
CA GLN A 201 -27.83 42.09 -22.38
C GLN A 201 -29.04 42.76 -21.74
N ASN A 202 -29.58 42.15 -20.67
CA ASN A 202 -30.71 42.73 -19.94
C ASN A 202 -30.30 44.00 -19.18
N GLU A 203 -29.13 44.04 -18.56
CA GLU A 203 -28.57 45.22 -17.90
C GLU A 203 -28.33 46.36 -18.91
N GLU A 204 -27.73 46.06 -20.06
CA GLU A 204 -27.54 47.05 -21.12
C GLU A 204 -28.85 47.63 -21.62
N ARG A 205 -29.86 46.79 -21.89
CA ARG A 205 -31.20 47.22 -22.25
C ARG A 205 -31.85 48.07 -21.14
N GLY A 206 -31.65 47.67 -19.86
CA GLY A 206 -32.10 48.42 -18.69
C GLY A 206 -31.46 49.83 -18.64
N LYS A 207 -30.15 49.95 -18.89
CA LYS A 207 -29.45 51.25 -18.96
C LYS A 207 -30.05 52.18 -20.02
N GLU A 208 -30.34 51.65 -21.19
CA GLU A 208 -30.97 52.45 -22.24
C GLU A 208 -32.43 52.84 -21.85
N MET A 209 -33.19 51.96 -21.21
CA MET A 209 -34.52 52.28 -20.76
C MET A 209 -34.54 53.34 -19.66
N VAL A 210 -33.58 53.36 -18.76
CA VAL A 210 -33.43 54.43 -17.75
C VAL A 210 -33.10 55.77 -18.42
N LYS A 211 -32.20 55.78 -19.42
CA LYS A 211 -31.87 57.02 -20.15
C LYS A 211 -33.08 57.67 -20.80
N ILE A 212 -34.05 56.91 -21.32
CA ILE A 212 -35.24 57.41 -21.96
C ILE A 212 -36.45 57.53 -20.99
N GLY A 213 -36.21 57.35 -19.66
CA GLY A 213 -37.20 57.52 -18.62
C GLY A 213 -38.26 56.39 -18.53
N LYS A 214 -38.04 55.23 -19.15
CA LYS A 214 -38.97 54.08 -19.17
C LYS A 214 -38.70 53.04 -18.10
N MET A 215 -37.62 53.17 -17.32
CA MET A 215 -37.27 52.29 -16.23
C MET A 215 -36.73 53.08 -15.03
N SER A 216 -36.96 52.62 -13.82
CA SER A 216 -36.44 53.24 -12.62
C SER A 216 -34.94 52.87 -12.39
N GLN A 217 -34.19 53.72 -11.66
CA GLN A 217 -32.83 53.39 -11.21
C GLN A 217 -32.83 52.17 -10.28
N ALA A 218 -33.89 51.94 -9.49
CA ALA A 218 -34.02 50.77 -8.62
C ALA A 218 -34.12 49.46 -9.42
N ASP A 219 -34.88 49.47 -10.52
CA ASP A 219 -34.98 48.29 -11.39
C ASP A 219 -33.66 47.99 -12.10
N LEU A 220 -32.96 49.04 -12.55
CA LEU A 220 -31.61 48.87 -13.13
C LEU A 220 -30.63 48.27 -12.10
N ALA A 221 -30.67 48.76 -10.85
CA ALA A 221 -29.80 48.18 -9.79
C ALA A 221 -30.08 46.69 -9.56
N GLN A 222 -31.36 46.27 -9.71
CA GLN A 222 -31.70 44.84 -9.62
C GLN A 222 -31.10 44.03 -10.79
N LEU A 223 -31.14 44.55 -12.04
CA LEU A 223 -30.52 43.88 -13.18
C LEU A 223 -28.99 43.82 -13.03
N THR A 224 -28.36 44.86 -12.49
CA THR A 224 -26.93 44.88 -12.19
C THR A 224 -26.56 43.84 -11.14
N ALA A 225 -27.39 43.71 -10.07
CA ALA A 225 -27.18 42.70 -9.05
C ALA A 225 -27.32 41.27 -9.61
N GLN A 226 -28.30 41.02 -10.49
CA GLN A 226 -28.46 39.73 -11.16
C GLN A 226 -27.23 39.38 -12.01
N ARG A 227 -26.73 40.33 -12.83
CA ARG A 227 -25.51 40.10 -13.60
C ARG A 227 -24.31 39.76 -12.71
N ALA A 228 -24.14 40.47 -11.60
CA ALA A 228 -23.06 40.22 -10.67
C ALA A 228 -23.21 38.83 -10.00
N GLN A 229 -24.46 38.41 -9.73
CA GLN A 229 -24.72 37.05 -9.19
C GLN A 229 -24.37 35.97 -10.22
N ASP A 230 -24.71 36.18 -11.50
CA ASP A 230 -24.41 35.22 -12.56
C ASP A 230 -22.89 35.13 -12.81
N GLU A 231 -22.16 36.25 -12.71
CA GLU A 231 -20.71 36.29 -12.77
C GLU A 231 -20.09 35.51 -11.60
N PHE A 232 -20.59 35.68 -10.37
CA PHE A 232 -20.18 34.91 -9.21
C PHE A 232 -20.42 33.41 -9.40
N ASN A 233 -21.54 32.99 -9.98
CA ASN A 233 -21.87 31.58 -10.23
C ASN A 233 -20.86 30.94 -11.20
N ILE A 234 -20.32 31.67 -12.20
CA ILE A 234 -19.25 31.18 -13.06
C ILE A 234 -17.99 30.90 -12.25
N VAL A 235 -17.54 31.89 -11.45
CA VAL A 235 -16.32 31.74 -10.63
C VAL A 235 -16.45 30.59 -9.63
N GLN A 236 -17.62 30.44 -9.04
CA GLN A 236 -17.93 29.32 -8.15
C GLN A 236 -17.81 27.96 -8.85
N ALA A 237 -18.40 27.84 -10.05
CA ALA A 237 -18.35 26.61 -10.84
C ALA A 237 -16.91 26.28 -11.28
N GLU A 238 -16.13 27.28 -11.73
CA GLU A 238 -14.71 27.12 -12.07
C GLU A 238 -13.88 26.66 -10.86
N SER A 239 -14.15 27.23 -9.67
CA SER A 239 -13.49 26.82 -8.44
C SER A 239 -13.83 25.37 -8.08
N ASN A 240 -15.08 24.95 -8.26
CA ASN A 240 -15.51 23.57 -8.02
C ASN A 240 -14.78 22.59 -8.95
N VAL A 241 -14.67 22.89 -10.25
CA VAL A 241 -13.93 22.08 -11.22
C VAL A 241 -12.46 21.91 -10.78
N LYS A 242 -11.81 23.02 -10.41
CA LYS A 242 -10.41 22.96 -9.91
C LYS A 242 -10.29 22.06 -8.67
N ASN A 243 -11.23 22.17 -7.74
CA ASN A 243 -11.21 21.39 -6.51
C ASN A 243 -11.44 19.89 -6.78
N TYR A 244 -12.42 19.52 -7.61
CA TYR A 244 -12.65 18.13 -7.97
C TYR A 244 -11.51 17.52 -8.78
N LYS A 245 -10.90 18.27 -9.71
CA LYS A 245 -9.68 17.84 -10.41
C LYS A 245 -8.52 17.59 -9.44
N ARG A 246 -8.34 18.46 -8.42
CA ARG A 246 -7.33 18.26 -7.38
C ARG A 246 -7.60 16.98 -6.57
N GLN A 247 -8.84 16.77 -6.14
CA GLN A 247 -9.24 15.55 -5.41
C GLN A 247 -9.02 14.30 -6.25
N LEU A 248 -9.33 14.34 -7.55
CA LEU A 248 -9.09 13.22 -8.44
C LEU A 248 -7.59 12.94 -8.61
N LYS A 249 -6.75 13.97 -8.80
CA LYS A 249 -5.28 13.82 -8.82
C LYS A 249 -4.75 13.18 -7.54
N GLU A 250 -5.26 13.61 -6.38
CA GLU A 250 -4.89 13.06 -5.07
C GLU A 250 -5.27 11.57 -4.97
N LEU A 251 -6.47 11.20 -5.41
CA LEU A 251 -6.93 9.82 -5.41
C LEU A 251 -6.12 8.92 -6.37
N LEU A 252 -5.69 9.48 -7.51
CA LEU A 252 -4.79 8.84 -8.46
C LEU A 252 -3.33 8.81 -8.00
N GLN A 253 -2.96 9.53 -6.92
CA GLN A 253 -1.57 9.68 -6.46
C GLN A 253 -0.66 10.35 -7.50
N ILE A 254 -1.20 11.24 -8.33
CA ILE A 254 -0.43 12.01 -9.33
C ILE A 254 0.17 13.22 -8.64
N THR A 255 1.50 13.23 -8.45
CA THR A 255 2.25 14.33 -7.82
C THR A 255 2.84 15.30 -8.82
N SER A 256 2.80 15.01 -10.13
CA SER A 256 3.32 15.89 -11.16
C SER A 256 2.52 17.19 -11.27
N GLU A 257 3.20 18.31 -11.54
CA GLU A 257 2.58 19.60 -11.79
C GLU A 257 2.00 19.73 -13.21
N GLU A 258 2.12 18.68 -14.03
CA GLU A 258 1.59 18.68 -15.39
C GLU A 258 0.09 18.96 -15.42
N ALA A 259 -0.33 19.63 -16.50
CA ALA A 259 -1.73 19.92 -16.72
C ALA A 259 -2.54 18.62 -16.78
N PHE A 260 -3.50 18.50 -15.86
CA PHE A 260 -4.38 17.34 -15.74
C PHE A 260 -5.77 17.73 -16.23
N ASP A 261 -6.27 17.01 -17.21
CA ASP A 261 -7.62 17.18 -17.74
C ASP A 261 -8.28 15.83 -17.99
N ILE A 262 -9.62 15.82 -17.97
CA ILE A 262 -10.41 14.62 -18.23
C ILE A 262 -11.02 14.67 -19.63
N ALA A 263 -11.17 13.49 -20.23
CA ALA A 263 -11.87 13.34 -21.49
C ALA A 263 -13.38 13.47 -21.26
N ILE A 264 -14.05 14.24 -22.12
CA ILE A 264 -15.52 14.30 -22.12
C ILE A 264 -16.03 13.16 -22.99
N PRO A 265 -16.73 12.14 -22.40
CA PRO A 265 -17.26 11.03 -23.19
C PRO A 265 -18.38 11.52 -24.11
N SER A 266 -18.38 11.03 -25.33
CA SER A 266 -19.54 11.21 -26.21
C SER A 266 -20.64 10.26 -25.79
N THR A 267 -21.59 10.72 -24.97
CA THR A 267 -22.80 9.96 -24.63
C THR A 267 -23.89 10.25 -25.62
N THR A 268 -24.57 9.19 -26.11
CA THR A 268 -25.77 9.33 -26.92
C THR A 268 -27.01 9.21 -26.05
N ASP A 269 -28.12 9.84 -26.47
CA ASP A 269 -29.42 9.73 -25.77
C ASP A 269 -29.85 8.27 -25.60
N GLN A 270 -29.53 7.39 -26.54
CA GLN A 270 -29.81 5.95 -26.44
C GLN A 270 -29.05 5.28 -25.30
N MET A 271 -27.81 5.70 -25.02
CA MET A 271 -27.05 5.17 -23.88
C MET A 271 -27.60 5.68 -22.55
N ALA A 272 -28.08 6.92 -22.52
CA ALA A 272 -28.71 7.52 -21.32
C ALA A 272 -30.07 6.90 -21.01
N LEU A 273 -30.81 6.45 -22.03
CA LEU A 273 -32.13 5.82 -21.92
C LEU A 273 -32.09 4.30 -21.82
N ALA A 274 -30.89 3.68 -21.74
CA ALA A 274 -30.74 2.25 -21.58
C ALA A 274 -31.49 1.74 -20.32
N SER A 275 -32.23 0.64 -20.46
CA SER A 275 -33.00 0.10 -19.36
C SER A 275 -32.11 -0.37 -18.19
N ILE A 276 -32.40 0.11 -17.00
CA ILE A 276 -31.74 -0.33 -15.77
C ILE A 276 -32.29 -1.72 -15.39
N PRO A 277 -31.45 -2.69 -15.00
CA PRO A 277 -31.90 -3.99 -14.53
C PRO A 277 -32.90 -3.89 -13.36
N GLY A 278 -33.87 -4.80 -13.33
CA GLY A 278 -34.90 -4.79 -12.26
C GLY A 278 -34.29 -4.96 -10.86
N MET A 279 -34.84 -4.29 -9.87
CA MET A 279 -34.35 -4.24 -8.48
C MET A 279 -34.05 -5.63 -7.89
N ASN A 280 -34.91 -6.63 -8.13
CA ASN A 280 -34.72 -7.98 -7.58
C ASN A 280 -33.51 -8.69 -8.18
N SER A 281 -33.22 -8.50 -9.47
CA SER A 281 -32.06 -9.08 -10.11
C SER A 281 -30.77 -8.44 -9.60
N VAL A 282 -30.76 -7.11 -9.43
CA VAL A 282 -29.61 -6.37 -8.86
C VAL A 282 -29.36 -6.79 -7.41
N TYR A 283 -30.43 -6.91 -6.61
CA TYR A 283 -30.31 -7.33 -5.21
C TYR A 283 -29.76 -8.75 -5.09
N THR A 284 -30.27 -9.70 -5.87
CA THR A 284 -29.78 -11.09 -5.86
C THR A 284 -28.32 -11.18 -6.30
N ALA A 285 -27.96 -10.44 -7.35
CA ALA A 285 -26.57 -10.39 -7.82
C ALA A 285 -25.66 -9.74 -6.78
N ALA A 286 -26.11 -8.71 -6.06
CA ALA A 286 -25.36 -8.05 -5.00
C ALA A 286 -25.07 -9.01 -3.83
N LEU A 287 -26.04 -9.78 -3.37
CA LEU A 287 -25.87 -10.75 -2.29
C LEU A 287 -24.85 -11.84 -2.64
N GLN A 288 -24.75 -12.22 -3.92
CA GLN A 288 -23.84 -13.27 -4.36
C GLN A 288 -22.41 -12.77 -4.65
N ASN A 289 -22.27 -11.51 -5.09
CA ASN A 289 -21.00 -11.03 -5.66
C ASN A 289 -20.37 -9.89 -4.86
N ARG A 290 -21.08 -9.19 -3.97
CA ARG A 290 -20.47 -8.10 -3.21
C ARG A 290 -19.48 -8.62 -2.17
N PRO A 291 -18.21 -8.19 -2.22
CA PRO A 291 -17.18 -8.69 -1.33
C PRO A 291 -17.45 -8.35 0.14
N GLU A 292 -18.14 -7.24 0.41
CA GLU A 292 -18.51 -6.86 1.78
C GLU A 292 -19.44 -7.88 2.43
N PHE A 293 -20.45 -8.34 1.67
CA PHE A 293 -21.38 -9.36 2.17
C PHE A 293 -20.67 -10.70 2.40
N LEU A 294 -19.85 -11.12 1.46
CA LEU A 294 -19.05 -12.33 1.58
C LEU A 294 -18.05 -12.25 2.74
N SER A 295 -17.48 -11.05 3.03
CA SER A 295 -16.61 -10.82 4.16
C SER A 295 -17.34 -10.99 5.50
N TYR A 296 -18.59 -10.53 5.63
CA TYR A 296 -19.41 -10.76 6.83
C TYR A 296 -19.72 -12.24 7.05
N GLN A 297 -20.04 -12.97 5.99
CA GLN A 297 -20.29 -14.41 6.08
C GLN A 297 -19.01 -15.15 6.51
N ASN A 298 -17.87 -14.80 5.93
CA ASN A 298 -16.57 -15.34 6.32
C ASN A 298 -16.25 -15.05 7.80
N LYS A 299 -16.60 -13.86 8.33
CA LYS A 299 -16.43 -13.51 9.75
C LYS A 299 -17.28 -14.39 10.68
N LEU A 300 -18.48 -14.78 10.28
CA LEU A 300 -19.30 -15.72 11.04
C LEU A 300 -18.60 -17.07 11.15
N ASP A 301 -18.10 -17.61 10.04
CA ASP A 301 -17.36 -18.88 10.02
C ASP A 301 -16.07 -18.82 10.86
N GLN A 302 -15.36 -17.68 10.83
CA GLN A 302 -14.19 -17.47 11.68
C GLN A 302 -14.55 -17.49 13.17
N ASN A 303 -15.67 -16.85 13.57
CA ASN A 303 -16.13 -16.83 14.94
C ASN A 303 -16.53 -18.24 15.44
N ASP A 304 -17.15 -19.06 14.58
CA ASP A 304 -17.43 -20.46 14.90
C ASP A 304 -16.15 -21.26 15.16
N LEU A 305 -15.11 -21.02 14.36
CA LEU A 305 -13.80 -21.64 14.59
C LEU A 305 -13.14 -21.13 15.87
N ASN A 306 -13.25 -19.83 16.18
CA ASN A 306 -12.75 -19.28 17.44
C ASN A 306 -13.41 -19.94 18.66
N ILE A 307 -14.72 -20.19 18.61
CA ILE A 307 -15.44 -20.92 19.66
C ILE A 307 -14.90 -22.35 19.79
N LYS A 308 -14.65 -23.05 18.67
CA LYS A 308 -14.08 -24.40 18.67
C LYS A 308 -12.66 -24.42 19.24
N ILE A 309 -11.83 -23.42 18.90
CA ILE A 309 -10.47 -23.24 19.43
C ILE A 309 -10.50 -22.99 20.94
N ALA A 310 -11.40 -22.12 21.40
CA ALA A 310 -11.58 -21.84 22.83
C ALA A 310 -12.04 -23.10 23.61
N LYS A 311 -13.01 -23.85 23.06
CA LYS A 311 -13.46 -25.12 23.66
C LYS A 311 -12.36 -26.18 23.72
N ALA A 312 -11.42 -26.20 22.76
CA ALA A 312 -10.27 -27.12 22.78
C ALA A 312 -9.35 -26.92 24.00
N GLY A 313 -9.33 -25.69 24.57
CA GLY A 313 -8.58 -25.43 25.82
C GLY A 313 -9.06 -26.18 27.06
N LYS A 314 -10.27 -26.80 27.00
CA LYS A 314 -10.81 -27.66 28.07
C LYS A 314 -10.38 -29.13 27.92
N LEU A 315 -9.72 -29.47 26.82
CA LEU A 315 -9.32 -30.83 26.48
C LEU A 315 -7.82 -31.04 26.79
N PRO A 316 -7.38 -32.26 27.12
CA PRO A 316 -5.98 -32.53 27.33
C PRO A 316 -5.14 -32.30 26.08
N THR A 317 -3.86 -31.99 26.26
CA THR A 317 -2.88 -31.93 25.18
C THR A 317 -1.92 -33.10 25.28
N ILE A 318 -1.70 -33.81 24.18
CA ILE A 318 -0.74 -34.89 24.05
C ILE A 318 0.40 -34.40 23.16
N SER A 319 1.61 -34.38 23.72
CA SER A 319 2.82 -33.99 23.00
C SER A 319 3.93 -35.00 23.20
N ALA A 320 4.79 -35.14 22.21
CA ALA A 320 6.04 -35.90 22.31
C ALA A 320 7.21 -34.92 22.21
N ASN A 321 8.21 -35.10 23.03
CA ASN A 321 9.45 -34.35 22.99
C ASN A 321 10.63 -35.32 23.10
N ALA A 322 11.67 -35.04 22.32
CA ALA A 322 12.95 -35.75 22.34
C ALA A 322 14.08 -34.74 22.22
N GLY A 323 15.16 -34.98 22.91
CA GLY A 323 16.30 -34.06 22.84
C GLY A 323 17.59 -34.69 23.32
N ALA A 324 18.69 -34.09 22.94
CA ALA A 324 20.02 -34.38 23.41
C ALA A 324 20.65 -33.10 23.98
N THR A 325 21.25 -33.22 25.15
CA THR A 325 21.95 -32.08 25.78
C THR A 325 23.35 -32.57 26.17
N THR A 326 24.35 -31.73 25.93
CA THR A 326 25.69 -31.96 26.44
C THR A 326 26.19 -30.67 27.12
N SER A 327 27.05 -30.83 28.12
CA SER A 327 27.62 -29.68 28.83
C SER A 327 29.14 -29.84 28.96
N THR A 328 29.82 -28.74 29.00
CA THR A 328 31.27 -28.66 29.23
C THR A 328 31.51 -27.71 30.40
N THR A 329 32.48 -28.05 31.24
CA THR A 329 32.92 -27.16 32.33
C THR A 329 34.43 -27.22 32.44
N SER A 330 35.04 -26.08 32.71
CA SER A 330 36.49 -25.98 33.04
C SER A 330 36.73 -25.87 34.55
N MET A 331 35.71 -26.16 35.37
CA MET A 331 35.78 -26.02 36.83
C MET A 331 36.75 -27.03 37.49
N ASN A 332 36.96 -28.17 36.84
CA ASN A 332 37.86 -29.24 37.30
C ASN A 332 38.98 -29.48 36.29
N LYS A 333 40.23 -29.39 36.75
CA LYS A 333 41.41 -29.70 35.89
C LYS A 333 41.63 -31.20 35.69
N ASN A 334 40.96 -32.06 36.46
CA ASN A 334 41.07 -33.51 36.46
C ASN A 334 39.73 -34.19 36.12
N GLY A 335 39.09 -33.75 35.09
CA GLY A 335 37.82 -34.33 34.61
C GLY A 335 38.03 -35.11 33.33
#